data_d371ac3469b175973c7a994af1d9e1ab
#
_entry.id   d371ac3469b175973c7a994af1d9e1ab
#
_cell.length_a   1.000
_cell.length_b   1.000
_cell.length_c   1.000
_cell.angle_alpha   90.00
_cell.angle_beta   90.00
_cell.angle_gamma   90.00
#
_symmetry.space_group_name_H-M   'P 1'
#
loop_
_entity.id
_entity.type
_entity.pdbx_description
1 polymer ?
#
loop_
_entity_poly.entity_id
_entity_poly.type
_entity_poly.pdbx_seq_one_letter_code
_entity_poly.pdbx_strand_id
1 'polypeptide(L)'
;MSDLLQALYAGDRDRVDELLAADPELDVFEAAAFGRDDRLRELLDEDPSRANEFADDGFHPLGLACFFGHRDAARLLLDRGADVNALSTNEHVQTAALHAAAAAAGDEAMRYELVKLALEHGADPNLPQGGGFRPIDAARQNGDSRVEQLLLERGAEG
;
A
#
# COMPACT_ATOMS: atom_id res chain seq x y z
N MET A 1 -5.26 -16.20 4.66
CA MET A 1 -5.92 -14.88 4.43
C MET A 1 -7.23 -14.84 5.20
N SER A 2 -7.47 -13.77 5.95
CA SER A 2 -8.68 -13.65 6.78
C SER A 2 -9.93 -13.40 5.92
N ASP A 3 -11.10 -13.72 6.49
CA ASP A 3 -12.40 -13.46 5.83
C ASP A 3 -12.59 -11.97 5.56
N LEU A 4 -12.04 -11.12 6.44
CA LEU A 4 -12.12 -9.67 6.32
C LEU A 4 -11.34 -9.14 5.10
N LEU A 5 -10.11 -9.61 4.89
CA LEU A 5 -9.33 -9.27 3.70
C LEU A 5 -9.94 -9.86 2.42
N GLN A 6 -10.48 -11.08 2.49
CA GLN A 6 -11.19 -11.67 1.35
C GLN A 6 -12.38 -10.81 0.92
N ALA A 7 -13.20 -10.38 1.87
CA ALA A 7 -14.35 -9.50 1.61
C ALA A 7 -13.89 -8.14 1.03
N LEU A 8 -12.80 -7.58 1.57
CA LEU A 8 -12.23 -6.33 1.06
C LEU A 8 -11.78 -6.46 -0.40
N TYR A 9 -11.04 -7.51 -0.72
CA TYR A 9 -10.55 -7.75 -2.08
C TYR A 9 -11.67 -8.05 -3.08
N ALA A 10 -12.73 -8.70 -2.61
CA ALA A 10 -13.93 -8.94 -3.42
C ALA A 10 -14.81 -7.69 -3.63
N GLY A 11 -14.52 -6.60 -2.90
CA GLY A 11 -15.36 -5.40 -2.91
C GLY A 11 -16.72 -5.59 -2.24
N ASP A 12 -16.87 -6.63 -1.41
CA ASP A 12 -18.09 -6.96 -0.67
C ASP A 12 -18.21 -6.08 0.58
N ARG A 13 -18.73 -4.87 0.39
CA ARG A 13 -18.84 -3.87 1.46
C ARG A 13 -19.76 -4.34 2.59
N ASP A 14 -20.87 -5.00 2.26
CA ASP A 14 -21.84 -5.48 3.27
C ASP A 14 -21.17 -6.52 4.18
N ARG A 15 -20.38 -7.41 3.60
CA ARG A 15 -19.62 -8.41 4.36
C ARG A 15 -18.51 -7.78 5.20
N VAL A 16 -17.83 -6.78 4.66
CA VAL A 16 -16.81 -6.01 5.41
C VAL A 16 -17.46 -5.33 6.62
N ASP A 17 -18.59 -4.64 6.42
CA ASP A 17 -19.30 -3.95 7.50
C ASP A 17 -19.78 -4.92 8.59
N GLU A 18 -20.31 -6.07 8.19
CA GLU A 18 -20.74 -7.14 9.10
C GLU A 18 -19.56 -7.64 9.96
N LEU A 19 -18.43 -7.94 9.32
CA LEU A 19 -17.24 -8.46 10.02
C LEU A 19 -16.62 -7.41 10.95
N LEU A 20 -16.58 -6.15 10.54
CA LEU A 20 -16.07 -5.05 11.37
C LEU A 20 -17.01 -4.73 12.54
N ALA A 21 -18.33 -4.90 12.37
CA ALA A 21 -19.31 -4.69 13.44
C ALA A 21 -19.15 -5.69 14.59
N ALA A 22 -18.53 -6.83 14.36
CA ALA A 22 -18.16 -7.79 15.39
C ALA A 22 -16.95 -7.38 16.22
N ASP A 23 -16.37 -6.21 15.96
CA ASP A 23 -15.18 -5.66 16.62
C ASP A 23 -14.01 -6.66 16.68
N PRO A 24 -13.53 -7.15 15.53
CA PRO A 24 -12.49 -8.16 15.49
C PRO A 24 -11.13 -7.60 15.94
N GLU A 25 -10.30 -8.45 16.52
CA GLU A 25 -8.90 -8.12 16.78
C GLU A 25 -8.11 -8.16 15.47
N LEU A 26 -7.84 -7.00 14.89
CA LEU A 26 -7.15 -6.87 13.61
C LEU A 26 -5.67 -7.22 13.74
N ASP A 27 -5.14 -7.97 12.77
CA ASP A 27 -3.71 -8.17 12.58
C ASP A 27 -3.05 -6.97 11.85
N VAL A 28 -1.73 -7.04 11.63
CA VAL A 28 -0.97 -5.95 11.00
C VAL A 28 -1.43 -5.68 9.56
N PHE A 29 -1.82 -6.70 8.82
CA PHE A 29 -2.28 -6.59 7.43
C PHE A 29 -3.66 -5.94 7.36
N GLU A 30 -4.58 -6.39 8.20
CA GLU A 30 -5.91 -5.82 8.32
C GLU A 30 -5.86 -4.36 8.82
N ALA A 31 -5.07 -4.10 9.85
CA ALA A 31 -4.91 -2.74 10.38
C ALA A 31 -4.35 -1.78 9.30
N ALA A 32 -3.40 -2.23 8.49
CA ALA A 32 -2.86 -1.45 7.37
C ALA A 32 -3.89 -1.27 6.24
N ALA A 33 -4.57 -2.33 5.84
CA ALA A 33 -5.54 -2.32 4.75
C ALA A 33 -6.78 -1.46 5.05
N PHE A 34 -7.16 -1.34 6.31
CA PHE A 34 -8.30 -0.54 6.78
C PHE A 34 -7.92 0.81 7.38
N GLY A 35 -6.63 1.17 7.41
CA GLY A 35 -6.16 2.44 7.96
C GLY A 35 -6.45 2.59 9.45
N ARG A 36 -6.38 1.50 10.21
CA ARG A 36 -6.58 1.51 11.67
C ARG A 36 -5.27 1.88 12.36
N ASP A 37 -4.94 3.16 12.36
CA ASP A 37 -3.62 3.69 12.76
C ASP A 37 -3.29 3.38 14.22
N ASP A 38 -4.24 3.48 15.14
CA ASP A 38 -4.01 3.17 16.55
C ASP A 38 -3.68 1.70 16.75
N ARG A 39 -4.44 0.80 16.11
CA ARG A 39 -4.19 -0.64 16.19
C ARG A 39 -2.84 -1.00 15.52
N LEU A 40 -2.56 -0.40 14.40
CA LEU A 40 -1.28 -0.59 13.69
C LEU A 40 -0.10 -0.16 14.58
N ARG A 41 -0.22 0.96 15.27
CA ARG A 41 0.81 1.45 16.21
C ARG A 41 1.03 0.49 17.37
N GLU A 42 -0.03 -0.03 17.98
CA GLU A 42 0.07 -1.04 19.05
C GLU A 42 0.85 -2.27 18.56
N LEU A 43 0.48 -2.81 17.40
CA LEU A 43 1.11 -4.01 16.85
C LEU A 43 2.59 -3.80 16.52
N LEU A 44 2.96 -2.62 16.00
CA LEU A 44 4.34 -2.27 15.69
C LEU A 44 5.16 -1.94 16.95
N ASP A 45 4.53 -1.45 18.01
CA ASP A 45 5.17 -1.24 19.30
C ASP A 45 5.48 -2.57 20.02
N GLU A 46 4.59 -3.55 19.86
CA GLU A 46 4.81 -4.91 20.39
C GLU A 46 5.93 -5.63 19.64
N ASP A 47 5.96 -5.54 18.32
CA ASP A 47 6.95 -6.19 17.46
C ASP A 47 7.18 -5.36 16.18
N PRO A 48 8.27 -4.56 16.16
CA PRO A 48 8.60 -3.73 14.99
C PRO A 48 8.85 -4.52 13.69
N SER A 49 9.21 -5.79 13.78
CA SER A 49 9.44 -6.64 12.59
C SER A 49 8.18 -6.86 11.77
N ARG A 50 7.00 -6.69 12.35
CA ARG A 50 5.71 -6.77 11.66
C ARG A 50 5.57 -5.78 10.50
N ALA A 51 6.31 -4.67 10.52
CA ALA A 51 6.32 -3.71 9.41
C ALA A 51 6.78 -4.32 8.07
N ASN A 52 7.59 -5.36 8.12
CA ASN A 52 8.17 -6.04 6.94
C ASN A 52 7.70 -7.50 6.77
N GLU A 53 6.66 -7.91 7.49
CA GLU A 53 6.08 -9.24 7.30
C GLU A 53 5.32 -9.33 5.97
N PHE A 54 5.29 -10.53 5.41
CA PHE A 54 4.45 -10.88 4.27
C PHE A 54 3.29 -11.76 4.74
N ALA A 55 2.09 -11.43 4.29
CA ALA A 55 0.92 -12.27 4.50
C ALA A 55 0.99 -13.56 3.67
N ASP A 56 0.12 -14.52 3.94
CA ASP A 56 0.05 -15.78 3.20
C ASP A 56 -0.18 -15.59 1.69
N ASP A 57 -0.87 -14.52 1.31
CA ASP A 57 -1.09 -14.12 -0.08
C ASP A 57 0.08 -13.34 -0.70
N GLY A 58 1.15 -13.10 0.06
CA GLY A 58 2.38 -12.45 -0.38
C GLY A 58 2.36 -10.93 -0.36
N PHE A 59 1.30 -10.29 0.12
CA PHE A 59 1.27 -8.83 0.30
C PHE A 59 1.87 -8.43 1.64
N HIS A 60 2.39 -7.19 1.73
CA HIS A 60 2.96 -6.63 2.95
C HIS A 60 2.17 -5.40 3.43
N PRO A 61 2.29 -5.01 4.71
CA PRO A 61 1.45 -3.95 5.27
C PRO A 61 1.53 -2.62 4.52
N LEU A 62 2.74 -2.19 4.13
CA LEU A 62 2.92 -0.92 3.41
C LEU A 62 2.23 -0.93 2.04
N GLY A 63 2.34 -2.04 1.30
CA GLY A 63 1.64 -2.19 0.01
C GLY A 63 0.13 -2.10 0.17
N LEU A 64 -0.42 -2.75 1.19
CA LEU A 64 -1.85 -2.69 1.51
C LEU A 64 -2.31 -1.28 1.89
N ALA A 65 -1.58 -0.59 2.78
CA ALA A 65 -1.90 0.78 3.16
C ALA A 65 -1.89 1.73 1.95
N CYS A 66 -0.90 1.60 1.07
CA CYS A 66 -0.79 2.40 -0.15
C CYS A 66 -1.93 2.11 -1.14
N PHE A 67 -2.19 0.83 -1.42
CA PHE A 67 -3.21 0.43 -2.40
C PHE A 67 -4.62 0.89 -1.99
N PHE A 68 -4.95 0.77 -0.71
CA PHE A 68 -6.25 1.19 -0.19
C PHE A 68 -6.32 2.67 0.20
N GLY A 69 -5.26 3.46 -0.03
CA GLY A 69 -5.30 4.91 0.10
C GLY A 69 -5.13 5.44 1.53
N HIS A 70 -4.50 4.69 2.42
CA HIS A 70 -4.31 5.05 3.83
C HIS A 70 -2.95 5.69 4.08
N ARG A 71 -2.86 7.00 3.83
CA ARG A 71 -1.61 7.77 3.93
C ARG A 71 -0.99 7.74 5.32
N ASP A 72 -1.78 7.90 6.38
CA ASP A 72 -1.25 7.94 7.74
C ASP A 72 -0.73 6.58 8.19
N ALA A 73 -1.42 5.49 7.82
CA ALA A 73 -0.93 4.12 8.04
C ALA A 73 0.37 3.87 7.27
N ALA A 74 0.46 4.30 6.01
CA ALA A 74 1.67 4.18 5.20
C ALA A 74 2.85 4.95 5.82
N ARG A 75 2.62 6.18 6.29
CA ARG A 75 3.63 6.98 7.00
C ARG A 75 4.11 6.29 8.26
N LEU A 76 3.19 5.79 9.07
CA LEU A 76 3.54 5.08 10.31
C LEU A 76 4.42 3.87 10.02
N LEU A 77 4.09 3.07 9.01
CA LEU A 77 4.88 1.92 8.61
C LEU A 77 6.29 2.32 8.15
N LEU A 78 6.40 3.35 7.33
CA LEU A 78 7.69 3.88 6.86
C LEU A 78 8.54 4.43 8.01
N ASP A 79 7.95 5.16 8.95
CA ASP A 79 8.63 5.67 10.14
C ASP A 79 9.10 4.54 11.08
N ARG A 80 8.45 3.38 11.02
CA ARG A 80 8.81 2.18 11.79
C ARG A 80 9.70 1.18 11.02
N GLY A 81 10.26 1.59 9.89
CA GLY A 81 11.28 0.84 9.15
C GLY A 81 10.75 -0.11 8.08
N ALA A 82 9.53 0.08 7.59
CA ALA A 82 9.06 -0.67 6.43
C ALA A 82 9.96 -0.42 5.22
N ASP A 83 10.31 -1.48 4.50
CA ASP A 83 11.10 -1.38 3.25
C ASP A 83 10.21 -0.88 2.12
N VAL A 84 10.44 0.38 1.72
CA VAL A 84 9.66 1.04 0.66
C VAL A 84 9.81 0.40 -0.71
N ASN A 85 10.90 -0.33 -0.94
CA ASN A 85 11.20 -1.01 -2.21
C ASN A 85 10.93 -2.52 -2.18
N ALA A 86 10.38 -3.05 -1.08
CA ALA A 86 10.02 -4.46 -1.03
C ALA A 86 8.94 -4.79 -2.06
N LEU A 87 9.20 -5.80 -2.87
CA LEU A 87 8.21 -6.37 -3.78
C LEU A 87 7.36 -7.40 -3.04
N SER A 88 6.05 -7.40 -3.26
CA SER A 88 5.19 -8.46 -2.77
C SER A 88 5.63 -9.81 -3.34
N THR A 89 5.43 -10.88 -2.57
CA THR A 89 5.76 -12.25 -2.97
C THR A 89 4.57 -12.98 -3.59
N ASN A 90 3.49 -12.26 -3.90
CA ASN A 90 2.32 -12.81 -4.56
C ASN A 90 2.67 -13.36 -5.95
N GLU A 91 2.19 -14.54 -6.29
CA GLU A 91 2.52 -15.21 -7.56
C GLU A 91 2.00 -14.47 -8.80
N HIS A 92 0.94 -13.69 -8.65
CA HIS A 92 0.27 -13.00 -9.77
C HIS A 92 0.58 -11.50 -9.81
N VAL A 93 0.85 -10.90 -8.67
CA VAL A 93 1.07 -9.45 -8.54
C VAL A 93 2.29 -9.17 -7.69
N GLN A 94 3.42 -8.90 -8.35
CA GLN A 94 4.65 -8.49 -7.67
C GLN A 94 4.75 -6.96 -7.73
N THR A 95 4.37 -6.31 -6.65
CA THR A 95 4.29 -4.85 -6.58
C THR A 95 4.98 -4.29 -5.34
N ALA A 96 5.64 -3.16 -5.49
CA ALA A 96 6.15 -2.36 -4.37
C ALA A 96 5.18 -1.26 -3.97
N ALA A 97 5.45 -0.61 -2.83
CA ALA A 97 4.60 0.46 -2.31
C ALA A 97 4.35 1.59 -3.30
N LEU A 98 5.35 1.98 -4.10
CA LEU A 98 5.21 3.06 -5.08
C LEU A 98 4.23 2.72 -6.21
N HIS A 99 4.22 1.46 -6.68
CA HIS A 99 3.23 1.01 -7.67
C HIS A 99 1.83 0.99 -7.04
N ALA A 100 1.71 0.44 -5.83
CA ALA A 100 0.45 0.40 -5.10
C ALA A 100 -0.11 1.83 -4.88
N ALA A 101 0.75 2.78 -4.53
CA ALA A 101 0.39 4.19 -4.36
C ALA A 101 -0.09 4.82 -5.67
N ALA A 102 0.63 4.59 -6.77
CA ALA A 102 0.27 5.13 -8.09
C ALA A 102 -1.03 4.52 -8.65
N ALA A 103 -1.37 3.30 -8.26
CA ALA A 103 -2.57 2.58 -8.66
C ALA A 103 -3.70 2.63 -7.60
N ALA A 104 -3.50 3.34 -6.48
CA ALA A 104 -4.42 3.34 -5.34
C ALA A 104 -5.83 3.76 -5.73
N ALA A 105 -6.82 3.15 -5.05
CA ALA A 105 -8.20 3.60 -5.12
C ALA A 105 -8.32 5.04 -4.60
N GLY A 106 -9.22 5.82 -5.19
CA GLY A 106 -9.42 7.21 -4.81
C GLY A 106 -9.11 8.18 -5.95
N ASP A 107 -8.86 9.43 -5.63
CA ASP A 107 -8.58 10.47 -6.59
C ASP A 107 -7.07 10.73 -6.80
N GLU A 108 -6.74 11.56 -7.78
CA GLU A 108 -5.36 11.94 -8.08
C GLU A 108 -4.67 12.60 -6.87
N ALA A 109 -5.38 13.40 -6.07
CA ALA A 109 -4.81 14.06 -4.91
C ALA A 109 -4.32 13.04 -3.88
N MET A 110 -5.10 11.98 -3.62
CA MET A 110 -4.72 10.87 -2.75
C MET A 110 -3.48 10.15 -3.29
N ARG A 111 -3.50 9.76 -4.55
CA ARG A 111 -2.36 9.08 -5.19
C ARG A 111 -1.11 9.96 -5.18
N TYR A 112 -1.25 11.25 -5.45
CA TYR A 112 -0.13 12.20 -5.39
C TYR A 112 0.53 12.23 -4.01
N GLU A 113 -0.25 12.33 -2.93
CA GLU A 113 0.28 12.35 -1.56
C GLU A 113 0.97 11.04 -1.18
N LEU A 114 0.42 9.89 -1.57
CA LEU A 114 1.02 8.58 -1.33
C LEU A 114 2.32 8.38 -2.11
N VAL A 115 2.32 8.73 -3.39
CA VAL A 115 3.53 8.65 -4.26
C VAL A 115 4.62 9.56 -3.71
N LYS A 116 4.27 10.79 -3.34
CA LYS A 116 5.20 11.74 -2.72
C LYS A 116 5.80 11.18 -1.43
N LEU A 117 4.98 10.64 -0.55
CA LEU A 117 5.42 10.01 0.70
C LEU A 117 6.41 8.87 0.45
N ALA A 118 6.10 7.97 -0.47
CA ALA A 118 6.99 6.85 -0.82
C ALA A 118 8.33 7.35 -1.38
N LEU A 119 8.31 8.32 -2.28
CA LEU A 119 9.52 8.91 -2.86
C LEU A 119 10.38 9.63 -1.82
N GLU A 120 9.78 10.34 -0.86
CA GLU A 120 10.48 10.99 0.27
C GLU A 120 11.18 9.97 1.18
N HIS A 121 10.71 8.73 1.23
CA HIS A 121 11.31 7.62 1.98
C HIS A 121 12.22 6.70 1.13
N GLY A 122 12.61 7.15 -0.05
CA GLY A 122 13.60 6.46 -0.88
C GLY A 122 13.05 5.43 -1.86
N ALA A 123 11.77 5.49 -2.21
CA ALA A 123 11.22 4.62 -3.25
C ALA A 123 11.95 4.82 -4.58
N ASP A 124 12.30 3.71 -5.23
CA ASP A 124 12.89 3.75 -6.57
C ASP A 124 11.80 3.97 -7.63
N PRO A 125 11.80 5.13 -8.33
CA PRO A 125 10.76 5.43 -9.31
C PRO A 125 10.81 4.52 -10.55
N ASN A 126 11.90 3.80 -10.75
CA ASN A 126 12.12 2.91 -11.91
C ASN A 126 12.02 1.43 -11.56
N LEU A 127 11.74 1.08 -10.30
CA LEU A 127 11.58 -0.30 -9.88
C LEU A 127 10.39 -0.94 -10.63
N PRO A 128 10.62 -1.95 -11.48
CA PRO A 128 9.53 -2.60 -12.20
C PRO A 128 8.78 -3.58 -11.28
N GLN A 129 7.48 -3.64 -11.43
CA GLN A 129 6.70 -4.76 -10.89
C GLN A 129 6.73 -5.95 -11.85
N GLY A 130 6.08 -7.05 -11.46
CA GLY A 130 5.92 -8.21 -12.34
C GLY A 130 5.39 -7.82 -13.72
N GLY A 131 6.05 -8.30 -14.79
CA GLY A 131 5.73 -7.92 -16.17
C GLY A 131 6.38 -6.63 -16.68
N GLY A 132 7.24 -5.99 -15.88
CA GLY A 132 7.98 -4.78 -16.29
C GLY A 132 7.19 -3.48 -16.20
N PHE A 133 6.00 -3.50 -15.64
CA PHE A 133 5.15 -2.32 -15.44
C PHE A 133 5.72 -1.42 -14.35
N ARG A 134 5.82 -0.12 -14.59
CA ARG A 134 6.43 0.85 -13.68
C ARG A 134 5.39 1.79 -13.07
N PRO A 135 5.70 2.48 -11.95
CA PRO A 135 4.78 3.44 -11.35
C PRO A 135 4.26 4.51 -12.32
N ILE A 136 5.12 5.01 -13.21
CA ILE A 136 4.74 6.01 -14.20
C ILE A 136 3.69 5.49 -15.20
N ASP A 137 3.72 4.21 -15.51
CA ASP A 137 2.73 3.59 -16.41
C ASP A 137 1.34 3.57 -15.76
N ALA A 138 1.26 3.36 -14.43
CA ALA A 138 0.01 3.48 -13.68
C ALA A 138 -0.53 4.91 -13.70
N ALA A 139 0.32 5.91 -13.48
CA ALA A 139 -0.07 7.32 -13.52
C ALA A 139 -0.64 7.70 -14.91
N ARG A 140 -0.01 7.24 -15.98
CA ARG A 140 -0.46 7.45 -17.36
C ARG A 140 -1.80 6.78 -17.65
N GLN A 141 -1.99 5.54 -17.19
CA GLN A 141 -3.26 4.83 -17.37
C GLN A 141 -4.42 5.53 -16.65
N ASN A 142 -4.14 6.10 -15.47
CA ASN A 142 -5.14 6.84 -14.70
C ASN A 142 -5.38 8.27 -15.24
N GLY A 143 -4.50 8.79 -16.09
CA GLY A 143 -4.53 10.19 -16.52
C GLY A 143 -4.06 11.17 -15.44
N ASP A 144 -3.27 10.70 -14.48
CA ASP A 144 -2.79 11.46 -13.34
C ASP A 144 -1.55 12.31 -13.69
N SER A 145 -1.76 13.43 -14.37
CA SER A 145 -0.68 14.29 -14.87
C SER A 145 0.26 14.81 -13.79
N ARG A 146 -0.27 15.11 -12.60
CA ARG A 146 0.54 15.59 -11.46
C ARG A 146 1.42 14.48 -10.88
N VAL A 147 0.88 13.26 -10.80
CA VAL A 147 1.64 12.08 -10.36
C VAL A 147 2.73 11.74 -11.38
N GLU A 148 2.40 11.74 -12.68
CA GLU A 148 3.38 11.55 -13.75
C GLU A 148 4.53 12.56 -13.66
N GLN A 149 4.20 13.86 -13.53
CA GLN A 149 5.19 14.92 -13.40
C GLN A 149 6.07 14.73 -12.17
N LEU A 150 5.49 14.41 -11.02
CA LEU A 150 6.24 14.15 -9.79
C LEU A 150 7.22 12.98 -9.95
N LEU A 151 6.79 11.90 -10.57
CA LEU A 151 7.66 10.75 -10.85
C LEU A 151 8.84 11.13 -11.77
N LEU A 152 8.59 11.89 -12.84
CA LEU A 152 9.64 12.38 -13.74
C LEU A 152 10.64 13.30 -13.03
N GLU A 153 10.17 14.22 -12.19
CA GLU A 153 11.01 15.10 -11.37
C GLU A 153 11.89 14.35 -10.38
N ARG A 154 11.46 13.17 -9.96
CA ARG A 154 12.19 12.31 -9.02
C ARG A 154 12.99 11.21 -9.69
N GLY A 155 13.17 11.27 -11.01
CA GLY A 155 14.07 10.41 -11.78
C GLY A 155 13.42 9.24 -12.51
N ALA A 156 12.09 9.17 -12.59
CA ALA A 156 11.43 8.17 -13.43
C ALA A 156 11.82 8.39 -14.90
N GLU A 157 12.14 7.29 -15.58
CA GLU A 157 12.39 7.30 -17.03
C GLU A 157 11.06 7.38 -17.79
N GLY A 158 11.01 8.25 -18.76
CA GLY A 158 9.79 8.51 -19.54
C GLY A 158 9.38 7.40 -20.50
#